data_97012975d0e51efdc5265dbdc4eb7306
#
_entry.id   97012975d0e51efdc5265dbdc4eb7306
#
_cell.length_a   1.000
_cell.length_b   1.000
_cell.length_c   1.000
_cell.angle_alpha   90.00
_cell.angle_beta   90.00
_cell.angle_gamma   90.00
#
_symmetry.space_group_name_H-M   'P 1'
#
loop_
_entity.id
_entity.type
_entity.pdbx_description
1 polymer ?
#
loop_
_entity_poly.entity_id
_entity_poly.type
_entity_poly.pdbx_seq_one_letter_code
_entity_poly.pdbx_strand_id
1 'polypeptide(L)'
;EIPLRLVGSEMCIRDRYVDTEQSRFHCHNVLERILKLAGLPDTTDNDRLDFICLREYSPAIRIEVIDYALRRGKGYGLVVIDGIRDLMLDINSTSESVEVINKMMEWSSKYNLHIHCVLHLNKGDNNVRGHIGTEMSNKAETVLVISKDSENPGVSEVHALHIREKEFRPFAFTIDEAGLPVIAEGHSACEHPKPRQRTSFTDLSIEQHREALAAAFGDKPIKGFENMLQALMASYEAIGFKRGRNVMVKLLLYLTDNLKLIRKRDKLFYYDMSPAEAMLFDEE
;
A
#
# COMPACT_ATOMS: atom_id res chain seq x y z
N GLU A 1 25.38 6.82 3.28
CA GLU A 1 25.57 5.70 4.20
C GLU A 1 24.23 5.45 4.88
N ILE A 2 23.57 4.33 4.54
CA ILE A 2 22.47 3.81 5.38
C ILE A 2 23.13 3.55 6.71
N PRO A 3 22.62 4.09 7.83
CA PRO A 3 23.19 3.74 9.10
C PRO A 3 22.96 2.25 9.34
N LEU A 4 23.96 1.43 8.99
CA LEU A 4 24.11 0.04 9.46
C LEU A 4 24.16 -0.03 10.99
N ARG A 5 23.87 1.07 11.66
CA ARG A 5 23.82 1.26 13.10
C ARG A 5 22.48 0.91 13.74
N LEU A 6 21.55 0.33 12.98
CA LEU A 6 20.22 -0.02 13.51
C LEU A 6 20.22 -1.30 14.36
N VAL A 7 21.28 -2.09 14.36
CA VAL A 7 21.37 -3.28 15.20
C VAL A 7 22.68 -3.23 16.00
N GLY A 8 22.58 -2.88 17.26
CA GLY A 8 23.61 -3.14 18.27
C GLY A 8 24.99 -2.52 18.08
N SER A 9 25.13 -1.46 17.26
CA SER A 9 26.43 -0.82 17.05
C SER A 9 26.84 0.16 18.16
N GLU A 10 25.92 0.52 19.04
CA GLU A 10 26.23 1.30 20.23
C GLU A 10 26.27 0.40 21.45
N MET A 11 27.30 0.56 22.30
CA MET A 11 27.45 -0.20 23.52
C MET A 11 26.19 -0.03 24.37
N CYS A 12 25.49 -1.13 24.66
CA CYS A 12 24.29 -1.22 25.51
C CYS A 12 22.92 -0.96 24.89
N ILE A 13 22.79 -0.73 23.58
CA ILE A 13 21.47 -0.69 22.94
C ILE A 13 21.05 -2.11 22.58
N ARG A 14 19.83 -2.45 22.97
CA ARG A 14 19.16 -3.70 22.60
C ARG A 14 18.02 -3.36 21.65
N ASP A 15 17.81 -4.23 20.67
CA ASP A 15 16.73 -4.14 19.73
C ASP A 15 15.73 -5.26 19.95
N ARG A 16 14.48 -5.03 19.59
CA ARG A 16 13.43 -6.04 19.63
C ARG A 16 12.70 -6.09 18.33
N TYR A 17 12.61 -7.28 17.76
CA TYR A 17 11.81 -7.55 16.57
C TYR A 17 10.58 -8.38 16.97
N VAL A 18 9.41 -7.89 16.64
CA VAL A 18 8.13 -8.55 16.88
C VAL A 18 7.49 -8.87 15.54
N ASP A 19 7.40 -10.16 15.22
CA ASP A 19 6.74 -10.64 14.02
C ASP A 19 5.33 -11.15 14.39
N THR A 20 4.32 -10.63 13.72
CA THR A 20 2.92 -10.98 13.95
C THR A 20 2.30 -11.78 12.80
N GLU A 21 3.03 -11.92 11.68
CA GLU A 21 2.50 -12.42 10.42
C GLU A 21 3.12 -13.76 9.99
N GLN A 22 4.42 -13.93 10.18
CA GLN A 22 5.15 -15.05 9.58
C GLN A 22 5.19 -16.30 10.47
N SER A 23 5.41 -17.47 9.84
CA SER A 23 5.65 -18.72 10.57
C SER A 23 7.01 -18.68 11.27
N ARG A 24 7.19 -19.49 12.32
CA ARG A 24 8.46 -19.61 13.05
C ARG A 24 9.66 -19.91 12.16
N PHE A 25 9.47 -20.71 11.12
CA PHE A 25 10.50 -21.00 10.14
C PHE A 25 10.96 -19.75 9.38
N HIS A 26 10.01 -18.94 8.91
CA HIS A 26 10.34 -17.69 8.20
C HIS A 26 10.92 -16.63 9.16
N CYS A 27 10.41 -16.56 10.38
CA CYS A 27 10.98 -15.70 11.43
C CYS A 27 12.45 -16.05 11.70
N HIS A 28 12.80 -17.34 11.75
CA HIS A 28 14.18 -17.78 11.91
C HIS A 28 15.06 -17.30 10.75
N ASN A 29 14.61 -17.46 9.51
CA ASN A 29 15.34 -16.97 8.34
C ASN A 29 15.51 -15.43 8.35
N VAL A 30 14.53 -14.68 8.84
CA VAL A 30 14.66 -13.22 9.01
C VAL A 30 15.68 -12.90 10.07
N LEU A 31 15.63 -13.58 11.21
CA LEU A 31 16.60 -13.42 12.30
C LEU A 31 18.03 -13.69 11.82
N GLU A 32 18.27 -14.81 11.13
CA GLU A 32 19.59 -15.13 10.58
C GLU A 32 20.12 -14.03 9.65
N ARG A 33 19.28 -13.49 8.77
CA ARG A 33 19.66 -12.40 7.88
C ARG A 33 20.01 -11.13 8.63
N ILE A 34 19.24 -10.78 9.67
CA ILE A 34 19.52 -9.62 10.51
C ILE A 34 20.86 -9.81 11.22
N LEU A 35 21.12 -10.97 11.81
CA LEU A 35 22.37 -11.27 12.49
C LEU A 35 23.57 -11.21 11.53
N LYS A 36 23.44 -11.77 10.33
CA LYS A 36 24.48 -11.69 9.29
C LYS A 36 24.78 -10.25 8.87
N LEU A 37 23.73 -9.44 8.63
CA LEU A 37 23.89 -8.02 8.29
C LEU A 37 24.57 -7.22 9.42
N ALA A 38 24.26 -7.57 10.67
CA ALA A 38 24.85 -6.94 11.85
C ALA A 38 26.28 -7.44 12.18
N GLY A 39 26.79 -8.46 11.48
CA GLY A 39 28.06 -9.10 11.79
C GLY A 39 28.04 -9.85 13.12
N LEU A 40 26.85 -10.29 13.56
CA LEU A 40 26.67 -11.05 14.80
C LEU A 40 26.64 -12.56 14.51
N PRO A 41 27.07 -13.40 15.46
CA PRO A 41 26.98 -14.86 15.33
C PRO A 41 25.51 -15.29 15.19
N ASP A 42 25.22 -16.18 14.25
CA ASP A 42 23.90 -16.77 14.01
C ASP A 42 23.68 -18.11 14.73
N THR A 43 24.72 -18.63 15.39
CA THR A 43 24.73 -19.95 16.05
C THR A 43 24.56 -19.89 17.57
N THR A 44 24.56 -18.72 18.15
CA THR A 44 24.46 -18.53 19.59
C THR A 44 23.46 -17.42 19.93
N ASP A 45 22.78 -17.54 21.07
CA ASP A 45 22.02 -16.45 21.64
C ASP A 45 22.86 -15.20 21.78
N ASN A 46 22.24 -14.05 21.50
CA ASN A 46 22.89 -12.77 21.72
C ASN A 46 22.02 -11.86 22.59
N ASP A 47 22.68 -11.00 23.35
CA ASP A 47 22.01 -10.08 24.27
C ASP A 47 21.54 -8.79 23.61
N ARG A 48 21.72 -8.63 22.28
CA ARG A 48 21.45 -7.37 21.57
C ARG A 48 20.14 -7.37 20.81
N LEU A 49 19.64 -8.55 20.41
CA LEU A 49 18.40 -8.69 19.64
C LEU A 49 17.48 -9.74 20.25
N ASP A 50 16.30 -9.29 20.69
CA ASP A 50 15.20 -10.19 21.05
C ASP A 50 14.28 -10.33 19.84
N PHE A 51 13.93 -11.58 19.49
CA PHE A 51 12.98 -11.86 18.42
C PHE A 51 11.74 -12.58 18.97
N ILE A 52 10.55 -12.00 18.77
CA ILE A 52 9.28 -12.51 19.31
C ILE A 52 8.33 -12.86 18.15
N CYS A 53 7.88 -14.12 18.09
CA CYS A 53 6.91 -14.58 17.08
C CYS A 53 5.52 -14.63 17.71
N LEU A 54 4.58 -13.83 17.19
CA LEU A 54 3.24 -13.67 17.74
C LEU A 54 2.11 -14.06 16.80
N ARG A 55 2.42 -14.68 15.67
CA ARG A 55 1.41 -15.07 14.66
C ARG A 55 0.23 -15.87 15.23
N GLU A 56 0.50 -16.77 16.18
CA GLU A 56 -0.48 -17.72 16.70
C GLU A 56 -1.46 -17.09 17.73
N TYR A 57 -1.24 -15.83 18.10
CA TYR A 57 -2.01 -15.16 19.16
C TYR A 57 -3.02 -14.17 18.59
N SER A 58 -4.07 -13.89 19.38
CA SER A 58 -5.05 -12.86 19.04
C SER A 58 -4.46 -11.45 19.16
N PRO A 59 -5.04 -10.43 18.49
CA PRO A 59 -4.56 -9.05 18.56
C PRO A 59 -4.40 -8.53 20.00
N ALA A 60 -5.36 -8.80 20.86
CA ALA A 60 -5.30 -8.39 22.27
C ALA A 60 -4.11 -9.01 23.01
N ILE A 61 -3.88 -10.32 22.84
CA ILE A 61 -2.74 -11.02 23.43
C ILE A 61 -1.41 -10.50 22.87
N ARG A 62 -1.34 -10.20 21.58
CA ARG A 62 -0.14 -9.61 20.96
C ARG A 62 0.23 -8.29 21.64
N ILE A 63 -0.74 -7.39 21.83
CA ILE A 63 -0.53 -6.12 22.53
C ILE A 63 -0.07 -6.35 23.97
N GLU A 64 -0.70 -7.27 24.71
CA GLU A 64 -0.30 -7.60 26.08
C GLU A 64 1.14 -8.16 26.17
N VAL A 65 1.52 -9.03 25.24
CA VAL A 65 2.89 -9.61 25.21
C VAL A 65 3.91 -8.52 24.90
N ILE A 66 3.64 -7.64 23.94
CA ILE A 66 4.53 -6.51 23.61
C ILE A 66 4.69 -5.60 24.82
N ASP A 67 3.58 -5.17 25.44
CA ASP A 67 3.60 -4.30 26.62
C ASP A 67 4.32 -4.95 27.80
N TYR A 68 4.09 -6.24 28.05
CA TYR A 68 4.80 -6.99 29.07
C TYR A 68 6.30 -7.06 28.80
N ALA A 69 6.67 -7.34 27.56
CA ALA A 69 8.07 -7.44 27.15
C ALA A 69 8.79 -6.09 27.28
N LEU A 70 8.12 -4.97 26.92
CA LEU A 70 8.67 -3.62 27.10
C LEU A 70 8.84 -3.24 28.58
N ARG A 71 7.87 -3.60 29.42
CA ARG A 71 7.97 -3.36 30.89
C ARG A 71 9.12 -4.11 31.56
N ARG A 72 9.36 -5.34 31.14
CA ARG A 72 10.41 -6.21 31.72
C ARG A 72 11.78 -5.92 31.15
N GLY A 73 11.85 -5.51 29.91
CA GLY A 73 13.12 -5.23 29.23
C GLY A 73 13.68 -3.87 29.60
N LYS A 74 15.00 -3.78 29.73
CA LYS A 74 15.72 -2.51 29.93
C LYS A 74 16.72 -2.29 28.81
N GLY A 75 16.89 -1.03 28.40
CA GLY A 75 17.92 -0.64 27.43
C GLY A 75 17.58 -0.94 25.98
N TYR A 76 16.30 -1.12 25.63
CA TYR A 76 15.91 -1.19 24.23
C TYR A 76 15.91 0.21 23.61
N GLY A 77 16.55 0.35 22.44
CA GLY A 77 16.56 1.58 21.67
C GLY A 77 15.61 1.51 20.46
N LEU A 78 15.42 0.30 19.93
CA LEU A 78 14.56 0.07 18.75
C LEU A 78 13.60 -1.10 19.00
N VAL A 79 12.35 -0.91 18.60
CA VAL A 79 11.35 -1.97 18.48
C VAL A 79 10.79 -1.99 17.06
N VAL A 80 10.91 -3.11 16.39
CA VAL A 80 10.29 -3.34 15.07
C VAL A 80 9.01 -4.13 15.27
N ILE A 81 7.90 -3.69 14.68
CA ILE A 81 6.61 -4.40 14.67
C ILE A 81 6.26 -4.73 13.22
N ASP A 82 6.39 -5.99 12.86
CA ASP A 82 6.14 -6.53 11.53
C ASP A 82 4.99 -7.55 11.61
N GLY A 83 3.72 -7.25 11.30
CA GLY A 83 3.04 -6.15 10.72
C GLY A 83 2.05 -5.57 11.74
N ILE A 84 2.06 -4.27 11.84
CA ILE A 84 1.21 -3.55 12.81
C ILE A 84 -0.30 -3.78 12.61
N ARG A 85 -0.73 -4.08 11.39
CA ARG A 85 -2.12 -4.43 11.08
C ARG A 85 -2.68 -5.53 11.98
N ASP A 86 -1.85 -6.48 12.34
CA ASP A 86 -2.27 -7.66 13.07
C ASP A 86 -2.46 -7.43 14.59
N LEU A 87 -2.26 -6.19 15.04
CA LEU A 87 -2.60 -5.73 16.39
C LEU A 87 -4.06 -5.29 16.52
N MET A 88 -4.87 -5.41 15.46
CA MET A 88 -6.27 -5.01 15.44
C MET A 88 -7.14 -6.07 14.75
N LEU A 89 -8.42 -6.09 15.09
CA LEU A 89 -9.40 -7.01 14.50
C LEU A 89 -9.88 -6.52 13.14
N ASP A 90 -10.24 -5.24 13.03
CA ASP A 90 -10.71 -4.62 11.80
C ASP A 90 -9.81 -3.45 11.37
N ILE A 91 -9.12 -3.65 10.25
CA ILE A 91 -8.24 -2.64 9.64
C ILE A 91 -8.96 -1.35 9.23
N ASN A 92 -10.28 -1.39 9.06
CA ASN A 92 -11.11 -0.25 8.71
C ASN A 92 -11.76 0.41 9.95
N SER A 93 -11.56 -0.14 11.14
CA SER A 93 -12.02 0.46 12.39
C SER A 93 -11.17 1.68 12.72
N THR A 94 -11.80 2.86 12.71
CA THR A 94 -11.14 4.12 13.09
C THR A 94 -10.75 4.10 14.57
N SER A 95 -11.61 3.58 15.44
CA SER A 95 -11.35 3.53 16.89
C SER A 95 -10.18 2.63 17.24
N GLU A 96 -10.12 1.41 16.67
CA GLU A 96 -9.00 0.49 16.89
C GLU A 96 -7.69 1.07 16.32
N SER A 97 -7.76 1.72 15.15
CA SER A 97 -6.58 2.38 14.57
C SER A 97 -5.99 3.46 15.49
N VAL A 98 -6.86 4.32 16.03
CA VAL A 98 -6.45 5.38 16.97
C VAL A 98 -5.89 4.76 18.26
N GLU A 99 -6.50 3.71 18.79
CA GLU A 99 -6.05 3.03 20.01
C GLU A 99 -4.65 2.42 19.83
N VAL A 100 -4.42 1.68 18.74
CA VAL A 100 -3.12 1.08 18.43
C VAL A 100 -2.04 2.17 18.26
N ILE A 101 -2.32 3.24 17.54
CA ILE A 101 -1.37 4.34 17.36
C ILE A 101 -1.06 5.05 18.67
N ASN A 102 -2.06 5.32 19.50
CA ASN A 102 -1.84 5.91 20.83
C ASN A 102 -0.96 5.01 21.69
N LYS A 103 -1.13 3.68 21.58
CA LYS A 103 -0.29 2.71 22.28
C LYS A 103 1.18 2.78 21.82
N MET A 104 1.42 2.92 20.50
CA MET A 104 2.77 3.14 19.96
C MET A 104 3.40 4.41 20.53
N MET A 105 2.66 5.52 20.54
CA MET A 105 3.14 6.79 21.08
C MET A 105 3.41 6.70 22.58
N GLU A 106 2.53 6.03 23.34
CA GLU A 106 2.76 5.78 24.79
C GLU A 106 4.05 5.00 25.02
N TRP A 107 4.25 3.89 24.30
CA TRP A 107 5.42 3.05 24.45
C TRP A 107 6.71 3.77 24.08
N SER A 108 6.71 4.48 22.95
CA SER A 108 7.86 5.26 22.47
C SER A 108 8.29 6.29 23.53
N SER A 109 7.35 7.06 24.07
CA SER A 109 7.61 8.07 25.08
C SER A 109 8.00 7.49 26.42
N LYS A 110 7.24 6.50 26.92
CA LYS A 110 7.41 5.91 28.26
C LYS A 110 8.73 5.15 28.40
N TYR A 111 9.14 4.45 27.35
CA TYR A 111 10.35 3.62 27.38
C TYR A 111 11.53 4.29 26.68
N ASN A 112 11.35 5.50 26.14
CA ASN A 112 12.39 6.26 25.42
C ASN A 112 13.05 5.43 24.33
N LEU A 113 12.23 4.90 23.41
CA LEU A 113 12.68 4.03 22.31
C LEU A 113 12.05 4.44 20.99
N HIS A 114 12.68 4.07 19.89
CA HIS A 114 12.14 4.18 18.54
C HIS A 114 11.26 2.99 18.22
N ILE A 115 10.09 3.24 17.59
CA ILE A 115 9.23 2.17 17.08
C ILE A 115 9.19 2.26 15.55
N HIS A 116 9.59 1.17 14.90
CA HIS A 116 9.49 0.98 13.47
C HIS A 116 8.34 0.02 13.17
N CYS A 117 7.35 0.46 12.40
CA CYS A 117 6.20 -0.35 12.04
C CYS A 117 6.23 -0.71 10.56
N VAL A 118 5.91 -1.96 10.24
CA VAL A 118 5.75 -2.43 8.86
C VAL A 118 4.27 -2.55 8.55
N LEU A 119 3.87 -2.01 7.40
CA LEU A 119 2.50 -2.06 6.89
C LEU A 119 2.51 -2.26 5.38
N HIS A 120 1.78 -3.26 4.90
CA HIS A 120 1.64 -3.49 3.46
C HIS A 120 0.77 -2.44 2.77
N LEU A 121 1.17 -2.06 1.56
CA LEU A 121 0.36 -1.20 0.69
C LEU A 121 -0.83 -1.97 0.11
N ASN A 122 -1.83 -1.26 -0.34
CA ASN A 122 -2.92 -1.84 -1.12
C ASN A 122 -2.42 -2.38 -2.47
N LYS A 123 -2.92 -3.54 -2.87
CA LYS A 123 -2.50 -4.19 -4.14
C LYS A 123 -2.86 -3.40 -5.41
N GLY A 124 -3.55 -2.31 -5.32
CA GLY A 124 -4.11 -1.65 -6.50
C GLY A 124 -3.81 -0.16 -6.66
N ASP A 125 -3.41 0.55 -5.62
CA ASP A 125 -3.29 2.01 -5.66
C ASP A 125 -2.06 2.61 -4.95
N ASN A 126 -1.16 1.77 -4.45
CA ASN A 126 0.03 2.17 -3.68
C ASN A 126 -0.28 3.04 -2.43
N ASN A 127 -1.55 3.14 -2.04
CA ASN A 127 -1.93 3.81 -0.81
C ASN A 127 -1.70 2.89 0.39
N VAL A 128 -1.40 3.49 1.52
CA VAL A 128 -1.33 2.76 2.79
C VAL A 128 -2.67 2.11 3.12
N ARG A 129 -2.63 0.87 3.56
CA ARG A 129 -3.81 0.04 3.71
C ARG A 129 -4.63 0.42 4.96
N GLY A 130 -5.93 0.69 4.76
CA GLY A 130 -6.91 0.92 5.82
C GLY A 130 -6.77 2.23 6.58
N HIS A 131 -7.60 2.43 7.59
CA HIS A 131 -7.56 3.60 8.45
C HIS A 131 -6.25 3.71 9.24
N ILE A 132 -5.68 2.58 9.67
CA ILE A 132 -4.41 2.57 10.39
C ILE A 132 -3.27 3.18 9.56
N GLY A 133 -3.23 2.94 8.25
CA GLY A 133 -2.23 3.54 7.38
C GLY A 133 -2.30 5.06 7.34
N THR A 134 -3.51 5.62 7.30
CA THR A 134 -3.74 7.07 7.34
C THR A 134 -3.32 7.65 8.69
N GLU A 135 -3.74 7.03 9.80
CA GLU A 135 -3.38 7.49 11.13
C GLU A 135 -1.88 7.41 11.41
N MET A 136 -1.22 6.33 10.97
CA MET A 136 0.24 6.21 11.06
C MET A 136 0.95 7.32 10.29
N SER A 137 0.54 7.58 9.04
CA SER A 137 1.15 8.63 8.22
C SER A 137 1.02 10.02 8.85
N ASN A 138 -0.09 10.26 9.58
CA ASN A 138 -0.32 11.53 10.29
C ASN A 138 0.57 11.68 11.55
N LYS A 139 1.01 10.59 12.17
CA LYS A 139 1.74 10.58 13.44
C LYS A 139 3.21 10.23 13.31
N ALA A 140 3.58 9.45 12.31
CA ALA A 140 4.96 9.06 12.07
C ALA A 140 5.86 10.27 11.75
N GLU A 141 7.09 10.24 12.18
CA GLU A 141 8.12 11.22 11.82
C GLU A 141 8.65 10.96 10.42
N THR A 142 8.75 9.69 10.05
CA THR A 142 9.21 9.25 8.74
C THR A 142 8.36 8.11 8.24
N VAL A 143 7.91 8.22 6.99
CA VAL A 143 7.22 7.14 6.27
C VAL A 143 8.02 6.83 5.02
N LEU A 144 8.52 5.59 4.94
CA LEU A 144 9.26 5.06 3.79
C LEU A 144 8.35 4.15 2.98
N VAL A 145 8.45 4.22 1.68
CA VAL A 145 7.80 3.29 0.76
C VAL A 145 8.86 2.47 0.05
N ILE A 146 8.67 1.16 0.06
CA ILE A 146 9.50 0.21 -0.69
C ILE A 146 8.63 -0.35 -1.82
N SER A 147 9.08 -0.17 -3.05
CA SER A 147 8.40 -0.65 -4.26
C SER A 147 9.35 -1.45 -5.14
N LYS A 148 8.79 -2.38 -5.92
CA LYS A 148 9.55 -3.04 -6.98
C LYS A 148 9.70 -2.09 -8.17
N ASP A 149 10.89 -2.05 -8.76
CA ASP A 149 11.09 -1.40 -10.04
C ASP A 149 10.20 -2.04 -11.11
N SER A 150 9.64 -1.22 -12.01
CA SER A 150 8.69 -1.67 -13.03
C SER A 150 9.35 -2.39 -14.20
N GLU A 151 10.60 -2.06 -14.49
CA GLU A 151 11.38 -2.61 -15.60
C GLU A 151 12.26 -3.77 -15.15
N ASN A 152 12.74 -3.71 -13.89
CA ASN A 152 13.56 -4.74 -13.29
C ASN A 152 12.99 -5.22 -11.94
N PRO A 153 12.12 -6.25 -11.93
CA PRO A 153 11.50 -6.76 -10.69
C PRO A 153 12.49 -7.28 -9.63
N GLY A 154 13.76 -7.51 -9.98
CA GLY A 154 14.82 -7.87 -9.05
C GLY A 154 15.28 -6.70 -8.18
N VAL A 155 15.00 -5.45 -8.60
CA VAL A 155 15.36 -4.23 -7.89
C VAL A 155 14.20 -3.74 -7.04
N SER A 156 14.51 -3.31 -5.84
CA SER A 156 13.56 -2.62 -4.94
C SER A 156 14.02 -1.20 -4.72
N GLU A 157 13.12 -0.24 -4.84
CA GLU A 157 13.38 1.19 -4.63
C GLU A 157 12.82 1.64 -3.29
N VAL A 158 13.55 2.52 -2.61
CA VAL A 158 13.16 3.11 -1.32
C VAL A 158 13.00 4.61 -1.48
N HIS A 159 11.82 5.10 -1.15
CA HIS A 159 11.46 6.52 -1.22
C HIS A 159 10.92 7.00 0.13
N ALA A 160 11.13 8.27 0.44
CA ALA A 160 10.39 8.92 1.50
C ALA A 160 9.01 9.35 0.98
N LEU A 161 7.94 8.86 1.60
CA LEU A 161 6.59 9.39 1.38
C LEU A 161 6.36 10.64 2.22
N HIS A 162 6.87 10.62 3.44
CA HIS A 162 6.84 11.74 4.38
C HIS A 162 8.05 11.68 5.28
N ILE A 163 8.67 12.81 5.51
CA ILE A 163 9.79 12.96 6.46
C ILE A 163 9.72 14.36 7.07
N ARG A 164 9.80 14.47 8.39
CA ARG A 164 9.80 15.75 9.11
C ARG A 164 11.17 16.40 9.17
N GLU A 165 12.20 15.58 9.11
CA GLU A 165 13.61 16.01 9.10
C GLU A 165 14.12 16.22 7.67
N LYS A 166 15.45 16.27 7.50
CA LYS A 166 16.09 16.42 6.22
C LYS A 166 15.83 15.21 5.31
N GLU A 167 15.33 15.47 4.11
CA GLU A 167 15.13 14.45 3.09
C GLU A 167 16.44 13.76 2.72
N PHE A 168 16.34 12.46 2.42
CA PHE A 168 17.43 11.69 1.84
C PHE A 168 17.14 11.40 0.36
N ARG A 169 18.19 11.13 -0.41
CA ARG A 169 18.02 10.73 -1.81
C ARG A 169 17.44 9.32 -1.87
N PRO A 170 16.41 9.09 -2.70
CA PRO A 170 15.93 7.74 -2.97
C PRO A 170 17.08 6.82 -3.35
N PHE A 171 17.00 5.57 -2.94
CA PHE A 171 18.01 4.57 -3.26
C PHE A 171 17.34 3.25 -3.63
N ALA A 172 18.10 2.37 -4.27
CA ALA A 172 17.63 1.07 -4.67
C ALA A 172 18.53 -0.04 -4.12
N PHE A 173 17.96 -1.22 -3.94
CA PHE A 173 18.68 -2.40 -3.51
C PHE A 173 18.18 -3.66 -4.23
N THR A 174 19.04 -4.64 -4.31
CA THR A 174 18.74 -6.01 -4.75
C THR A 174 18.97 -6.98 -3.62
N ILE A 175 18.47 -8.19 -3.78
CA ILE A 175 18.78 -9.29 -2.86
C ILE A 175 19.82 -10.18 -3.54
N ASP A 176 20.96 -10.37 -2.89
CA ASP A 176 22.05 -11.20 -3.39
C ASP A 176 21.74 -12.71 -3.27
N GLU A 177 22.67 -13.56 -3.72
CA GLU A 177 22.55 -15.03 -3.66
C GLU A 177 22.50 -15.57 -2.22
N ALA A 178 23.05 -14.83 -1.26
CA ALA A 178 22.96 -15.16 0.16
C ALA A 178 21.64 -14.71 0.83
N GLY A 179 20.76 -14.05 0.06
CA GLY A 179 19.48 -13.52 0.54
C GLY A 179 19.60 -12.21 1.30
N LEU A 180 20.74 -11.50 1.16
CA LEU A 180 20.99 -10.23 1.85
C LEU A 180 20.73 -9.03 0.92
N PRO A 181 20.19 -7.91 1.44
CA PRO A 181 20.03 -6.69 0.67
C PRO A 181 21.38 -6.01 0.40
N VAL A 182 21.64 -5.71 -0.87
CA VAL A 182 22.83 -4.96 -1.33
C VAL A 182 22.39 -3.77 -2.17
N ILE A 183 23.08 -2.64 -2.03
CA ILE A 183 22.77 -1.43 -2.80
C ILE A 183 22.92 -1.74 -4.29
N ALA A 184 21.93 -1.36 -5.07
CA ALA A 184 21.95 -1.47 -6.53
C ALA A 184 22.74 -0.29 -7.10
N GLU A 185 24.05 -0.44 -7.23
CA GLU A 185 24.92 0.58 -7.80
C GLU A 185 24.55 0.86 -9.26
N GLY A 186 24.51 2.15 -9.63
CA GLY A 186 24.16 2.59 -10.99
C GLY A 186 22.64 2.61 -11.28
N HIS A 187 21.80 2.14 -10.40
CA HIS A 187 20.35 2.33 -10.50
C HIS A 187 19.99 3.70 -9.95
N SER A 188 19.49 4.59 -10.84
CA SER A 188 18.96 5.89 -10.43
C SER A 188 17.51 5.69 -10.01
N ALA A 189 17.27 5.49 -8.71
CA ALA A 189 15.90 5.48 -8.19
C ALA A 189 15.21 6.79 -8.60
N CYS A 190 14.02 6.71 -9.18
CA CYS A 190 13.26 7.88 -9.58
C CYS A 190 13.03 8.78 -8.37
N GLU A 191 13.33 10.09 -8.45
CA GLU A 191 13.21 11.04 -7.33
C GLU A 191 11.80 11.11 -6.73
N HIS A 192 10.79 10.71 -7.48
CA HIS A 192 9.45 10.43 -6.99
C HIS A 192 8.91 9.20 -7.75
N PRO A 193 8.38 8.17 -7.09
CA PRO A 193 7.52 7.24 -7.77
C PRO A 193 6.40 8.10 -8.35
N LYS A 194 6.42 8.31 -9.67
CA LYS A 194 5.28 8.95 -10.33
C LYS A 194 4.09 8.14 -9.84
N PRO A 195 3.14 8.73 -9.09
CA PRO A 195 1.91 8.02 -8.81
C PRO A 195 1.48 7.52 -10.19
N ARG A 196 1.26 6.22 -10.37
CA ARG A 196 0.64 5.74 -11.60
C ARG A 196 -0.60 6.58 -11.73
N GLN A 197 -0.53 7.60 -12.58
CA GLN A 197 -1.67 8.46 -12.87
C GLN A 197 -2.70 7.50 -13.43
N ARG A 198 -3.57 7.02 -12.55
CA ARG A 198 -4.74 6.29 -12.99
C ARG A 198 -5.51 7.34 -13.75
N THR A 199 -5.43 7.27 -15.08
CA THR A 199 -6.26 8.08 -15.95
C THR A 199 -7.67 8.11 -15.34
N SER A 200 -8.12 9.28 -14.94
CA SER A 200 -9.51 9.46 -14.51
C SER A 200 -10.41 9.29 -15.73
N PHE A 201 -11.67 8.93 -15.53
CA PHE A 201 -12.62 8.98 -16.65
C PHE A 201 -12.80 10.41 -17.17
N THR A 202 -12.50 11.43 -16.37
CA THR A 202 -12.50 12.85 -16.79
C THR A 202 -11.32 13.23 -17.67
N ASP A 203 -10.27 12.41 -17.74
CA ASP A 203 -9.09 12.64 -18.58
C ASP A 203 -9.23 11.99 -19.97
N LEU A 204 -10.27 11.17 -20.16
CA LEU A 204 -10.58 10.58 -21.45
C LEU A 204 -11.18 11.65 -22.39
N SER A 205 -10.81 11.61 -23.65
CA SER A 205 -11.38 12.50 -24.65
C SER A 205 -12.84 12.17 -24.93
N ILE A 206 -13.57 13.12 -25.49
CA ILE A 206 -14.98 12.90 -25.87
C ILE A 206 -15.07 11.78 -26.92
N GLU A 207 -14.11 11.69 -27.83
CA GLU A 207 -14.01 10.64 -28.85
C GLU A 207 -13.86 9.26 -28.21
N GLN A 208 -13.02 9.11 -27.18
CA GLN A 208 -12.86 7.86 -26.45
C GLN A 208 -14.14 7.46 -25.71
N HIS A 209 -14.85 8.43 -25.13
CA HIS A 209 -16.16 8.17 -24.51
C HIS A 209 -17.17 7.71 -25.55
N ARG A 210 -17.21 8.33 -26.74
CA ARG A 210 -18.11 7.97 -27.83
C ARG A 210 -17.81 6.59 -28.40
N GLU A 211 -16.54 6.27 -28.62
CA GLU A 211 -16.10 4.94 -29.06
C GLU A 211 -16.57 3.85 -28.10
N ALA A 212 -16.33 4.05 -26.80
CA ALA A 212 -16.77 3.10 -25.78
C ALA A 212 -18.30 2.97 -25.71
N LEU A 213 -19.03 4.10 -25.84
CA LEU A 213 -20.48 4.09 -25.80
C LEU A 213 -21.09 3.45 -27.06
N ALA A 214 -20.56 3.71 -28.24
CA ALA A 214 -20.97 3.04 -29.47
C ALA A 214 -20.82 1.51 -29.36
N ALA A 215 -19.69 1.05 -28.79
CA ALA A 215 -19.47 -0.36 -28.52
C ALA A 215 -20.42 -0.94 -27.46
N ALA A 216 -20.77 -0.15 -26.41
CA ALA A 216 -21.66 -0.59 -25.35
C ALA A 216 -23.14 -0.71 -25.80
N PHE A 217 -23.61 0.26 -26.55
CA PHE A 217 -25.03 0.35 -26.96
C PHE A 217 -25.33 -0.36 -28.27
N GLY A 218 -24.37 -0.39 -29.23
CA GLY A 218 -24.70 -0.74 -30.61
C GLY A 218 -25.89 0.09 -31.07
N ASP A 219 -26.91 -0.56 -31.62
CA ASP A 219 -28.13 0.11 -32.14
C ASP A 219 -29.34 0.03 -31.18
N LYS A 220 -29.14 -0.37 -29.91
CA LYS A 220 -30.26 -0.65 -29.01
C LYS A 220 -30.07 -0.04 -27.62
N PRO A 221 -31.18 0.45 -27.02
CA PRO A 221 -31.12 0.93 -25.64
C PRO A 221 -30.86 -0.22 -24.65
N ILE A 222 -30.16 0.07 -23.59
CA ILE A 222 -29.81 -0.90 -22.53
C ILE A 222 -30.83 -0.81 -21.39
N LYS A 223 -31.46 -1.94 -21.05
CA LYS A 223 -32.46 -2.01 -19.99
C LYS A 223 -31.81 -2.46 -18.66
N GLY A 224 -32.02 -1.65 -17.64
CA GLY A 224 -31.59 -1.97 -16.27
C GLY A 224 -30.20 -1.44 -15.92
N PHE A 225 -30.05 -1.06 -14.64
CA PHE A 225 -28.82 -0.43 -14.14
C PHE A 225 -27.61 -1.37 -14.17
N GLU A 226 -27.78 -2.63 -13.74
CA GLU A 226 -26.69 -3.59 -13.72
C GLU A 226 -26.21 -3.96 -15.15
N ASN A 227 -27.14 -4.13 -16.09
CA ASN A 227 -26.77 -4.38 -17.48
C ASN A 227 -26.00 -3.19 -18.08
N MET A 228 -26.41 -1.97 -17.73
CA MET A 228 -25.71 -0.77 -18.15
C MET A 228 -24.28 -0.72 -17.59
N LEU A 229 -24.10 -1.04 -16.32
CA LEU A 229 -22.76 -1.09 -15.72
C LEU A 229 -21.88 -2.17 -16.34
N GLN A 230 -22.44 -3.35 -16.62
CA GLN A 230 -21.68 -4.43 -17.27
C GLN A 230 -21.25 -4.04 -18.69
N ALA A 231 -22.16 -3.42 -19.46
CA ALA A 231 -21.83 -2.92 -20.79
C ALA A 231 -20.73 -1.87 -20.77
N LEU A 232 -20.80 -0.90 -19.83
CA LEU A 232 -19.73 0.09 -19.63
C LEU A 232 -18.42 -0.56 -19.21
N MET A 233 -18.45 -1.54 -18.30
CA MET A 233 -17.23 -2.22 -17.88
C MET A 233 -16.53 -2.90 -19.07
N ALA A 234 -17.28 -3.60 -19.91
CA ALA A 234 -16.74 -4.30 -21.07
C ALA A 234 -16.22 -3.33 -22.15
N SER A 235 -17.00 -2.30 -22.49
CA SER A 235 -16.63 -1.36 -23.55
C SER A 235 -15.45 -0.46 -23.17
N TYR A 236 -15.39 0.00 -21.91
CA TYR A 236 -14.26 0.80 -21.42
C TYR A 236 -12.99 -0.03 -21.20
N GLU A 237 -13.13 -1.32 -20.85
CA GLU A 237 -11.97 -2.24 -20.83
C GLU A 237 -11.38 -2.41 -22.23
N ALA A 238 -12.19 -2.45 -23.27
CA ALA A 238 -11.74 -2.57 -24.67
C ALA A 238 -10.89 -1.37 -25.12
N ILE A 239 -11.19 -0.16 -24.65
CA ILE A 239 -10.37 1.03 -24.90
C ILE A 239 -9.22 1.24 -23.88
N GLY A 240 -8.90 0.21 -23.08
CA GLY A 240 -7.81 0.25 -22.11
C GLY A 240 -8.15 0.91 -20.75
N PHE A 241 -9.41 1.29 -20.53
CA PHE A 241 -9.85 1.89 -19.26
C PHE A 241 -10.55 0.87 -18.37
N LYS A 242 -9.80 -0.09 -17.82
CA LYS A 242 -10.31 -1.09 -16.88
C LYS A 242 -10.46 -0.53 -15.47
N ARG A 243 -11.67 -0.45 -14.95
CA ARG A 243 -11.98 0.04 -13.58
C ARG A 243 -13.05 -0.81 -12.91
N GLY A 244 -13.05 -0.75 -11.56
CA GLY A 244 -14.04 -1.45 -10.76
C GLY A 244 -15.42 -0.76 -10.75
N ARG A 245 -16.44 -1.50 -10.29
CA ARG A 245 -17.85 -1.11 -10.27
C ARG A 245 -18.10 0.32 -9.74
N ASN A 246 -17.47 0.70 -8.64
CA ASN A 246 -17.69 2.02 -8.02
C ASN A 246 -17.25 3.19 -8.93
N VAL A 247 -16.18 3.00 -9.69
CA VAL A 247 -15.72 4.02 -10.66
C VAL A 247 -16.67 4.06 -11.86
N MET A 248 -17.17 2.91 -12.32
CA MET A 248 -18.13 2.85 -13.41
C MET A 248 -19.49 3.47 -13.05
N VAL A 249 -19.92 3.39 -11.80
CA VAL A 249 -21.10 4.13 -11.34
C VAL A 249 -20.87 5.64 -11.43
N LYS A 250 -19.71 6.13 -10.99
CA LYS A 250 -19.36 7.55 -11.11
C LYS A 250 -19.24 7.99 -12.58
N LEU A 251 -18.66 7.15 -13.42
CA LEU A 251 -18.57 7.38 -14.85
C LEU A 251 -19.97 7.47 -15.48
N LEU A 252 -20.89 6.57 -15.16
CA LEU A 252 -22.27 6.63 -15.68
C LEU A 252 -22.95 7.95 -15.30
N LEU A 253 -22.81 8.41 -14.06
CA LEU A 253 -23.31 9.72 -13.65
C LEU A 253 -22.65 10.86 -14.42
N TYR A 254 -21.34 10.82 -14.61
CA TYR A 254 -20.62 11.81 -15.40
C TYR A 254 -21.08 11.87 -16.85
N LEU A 255 -21.30 10.72 -17.49
CA LEU A 255 -21.81 10.62 -18.86
C LEU A 255 -23.25 11.10 -18.99
N THR A 256 -24.07 10.93 -17.94
CA THR A 256 -25.48 11.35 -17.92
C THR A 256 -25.62 12.84 -17.58
N ASP A 257 -24.95 13.31 -16.53
CA ASP A 257 -25.22 14.62 -15.95
C ASP A 257 -24.30 15.72 -16.52
N ASN A 258 -23.02 15.38 -16.75
CA ASN A 258 -22.01 16.34 -17.21
C ASN A 258 -21.89 16.35 -18.74
N LEU A 259 -21.57 15.21 -19.35
CA LEU A 259 -21.37 15.12 -20.81
C LEU A 259 -22.67 14.98 -21.59
N LYS A 260 -23.76 14.58 -20.92
CA LYS A 260 -25.10 14.39 -21.52
C LYS A 260 -25.08 13.43 -22.72
N LEU A 261 -24.16 12.48 -22.75
CA LEU A 261 -24.05 11.46 -23.79
C LEU A 261 -25.00 10.29 -23.55
N ILE A 262 -25.49 10.11 -22.34
CA ILE A 262 -26.49 9.08 -22.01
C ILE A 262 -27.75 9.75 -21.49
N ARG A 263 -28.89 9.34 -21.99
CA ARG A 263 -30.19 9.71 -21.42
C ARG A 263 -30.85 8.50 -20.77
N LYS A 264 -31.47 8.72 -19.63
CA LYS A 264 -32.24 7.70 -18.91
C LYS A 264 -33.72 8.06 -19.01
N ARG A 265 -34.55 7.13 -19.49
CA ARG A 265 -36.01 7.24 -19.50
C ARG A 265 -36.57 5.95 -18.90
N ASP A 266 -37.26 6.04 -17.79
CA ASP A 266 -37.71 4.91 -16.99
C ASP A 266 -36.54 3.99 -16.57
N LYS A 267 -36.51 2.74 -17.03
CA LYS A 267 -35.44 1.76 -16.78
C LYS A 267 -34.52 1.55 -17.98
N LEU A 268 -34.64 2.39 -19.03
CA LEU A 268 -33.85 2.31 -20.25
C LEU A 268 -32.82 3.42 -20.31
N PHE A 269 -31.66 3.09 -20.79
CA PHE A 269 -30.56 4.01 -21.08
C PHE A 269 -30.43 4.12 -22.60
N TYR A 270 -30.25 5.33 -23.09
CA TYR A 270 -30.11 5.66 -24.52
C TYR A 270 -28.78 6.39 -24.70
N TYR A 271 -28.05 6.05 -25.74
CA TYR A 271 -26.88 6.82 -26.16
C TYR A 271 -27.35 7.98 -27.05
N ASP A 272 -26.92 9.18 -26.72
CA ASP A 272 -27.27 10.40 -27.48
C ASP A 272 -26.17 10.65 -28.52
N MET A 273 -26.35 10.12 -29.72
CA MET A 273 -25.43 10.34 -30.83
C MET A 273 -25.41 11.83 -31.20
N SER A 274 -24.26 12.32 -31.67
CA SER A 274 -24.18 13.68 -32.21
C SER A 274 -25.08 13.80 -33.51
N PRO A 275 -25.53 15.01 -33.84
CA PRO A 275 -26.28 15.19 -35.07
C PRO A 275 -25.59 14.68 -36.34
N ALA A 276 -24.25 14.67 -36.36
CA ALA A 276 -23.45 14.14 -37.47
C ALA A 276 -23.45 12.60 -37.53
N GLU A 277 -23.50 11.92 -36.36
CA GLU A 277 -23.60 10.46 -36.28
C GLU A 277 -25.02 9.97 -36.57
N ALA A 278 -26.04 10.74 -36.14
CA ALA A 278 -27.44 10.43 -36.48
C ALA A 278 -27.71 10.48 -37.99
N MET A 279 -27.06 11.37 -38.74
CA MET A 279 -27.17 11.45 -40.19
C MET A 279 -26.57 10.25 -40.95
N LEU A 280 -25.60 9.53 -40.35
CA LEU A 280 -25.00 8.35 -40.99
C LEU A 280 -25.86 7.09 -40.85
N PHE A 281 -26.88 7.09 -40.01
CA PHE A 281 -27.75 5.94 -39.75
C PHE A 281 -29.18 6.13 -40.29
N ASP A 282 -29.52 7.33 -40.84
CA ASP A 282 -30.81 7.60 -41.50
C ASP A 282 -30.81 7.27 -43.00
N GLU A 283 -29.72 6.68 -43.54
CA GLU A 283 -29.61 6.31 -44.97
C GLU A 283 -29.68 4.79 -45.24
N GLU A 284 -30.36 3.97 -44.39
CA GLU A 284 -30.76 2.60 -44.75
C GLU A 284 -32.27 2.38 -44.65
#